data_35f1d29455d87425baebf8b7b4d9b9c3
#
_entry.id   35f1d29455d87425baebf8b7b4d9b9c3
#
_cell.length_a   1.000
_cell.length_b   1.000
_cell.length_c   1.000
_cell.angle_alpha   90.00
_cell.angle_beta   90.00
_cell.angle_gamma   90.00
#
_symmetry.space_group_name_H-M   'P 1'
#
loop_
_entity.id
_entity.type
_entity.pdbx_description
1 polymer ?
#
loop_
_entity_poly.entity_id
_entity_poly.type
_entity_poly.pdbx_seq_one_letter_code
_entity_poly.pdbx_strand_id
1 'polypeptide(L)'
;DRNLGSYINTITNRNMLLWDGACHVHEQFSVEKVIELKAQYPDADVLVHPECKGVVAKLADKVASTAGLLKHAINSSKQNFIVATESGILHEMRKQCPEKNFIPVPPEDSTCSCNECNFMRLNTMEKLYNTLKYEWPEVTVDAEIAKEAVKPIQRMLEISEKLGL
;
A
#
# COMPACT_ATOMS: atom_id res chain seq x y z
N ASP A 1 9.99 -4.83 -2.92
CA ASP A 1 8.85 -5.34 -3.69
C ASP A 1 9.06 -5.09 -5.17
N ARG A 2 8.88 -6.13 -6.00
CA ARG A 2 9.14 -6.08 -7.44
C ARG A 2 8.17 -5.17 -8.18
N ASN A 3 6.89 -5.13 -7.79
CA ASN A 3 5.90 -4.30 -8.46
C ASN A 3 6.13 -2.81 -8.17
N LEU A 4 6.34 -2.45 -6.90
CA LEU A 4 6.71 -1.09 -6.50
C LEU A 4 8.00 -0.65 -7.21
N GLY A 5 9.03 -1.49 -7.19
CA GLY A 5 10.29 -1.16 -7.85
C GLY A 5 10.16 -1.03 -9.37
N SER A 6 9.37 -1.88 -10.02
CA SER A 6 9.05 -1.78 -11.46
C SER A 6 8.29 -0.50 -11.78
N TYR A 7 7.31 -0.12 -10.94
CA TYR A 7 6.60 1.14 -11.07
C TYR A 7 7.56 2.33 -10.99
N ILE A 8 8.42 2.37 -9.96
CA ILE A 8 9.41 3.45 -9.80
C ILE A 8 10.40 3.47 -10.96
N ASN A 9 10.89 2.32 -11.43
CA ASN A 9 11.74 2.25 -12.63
C ASN A 9 11.06 2.92 -13.85
N THR A 10 9.77 2.65 -14.03
CA THR A 10 9.00 3.21 -15.15
C THR A 10 8.87 4.73 -15.06
N ILE A 11 8.51 5.29 -13.89
CA ILE A 11 8.26 6.74 -13.74
C ILE A 11 9.55 7.56 -13.63
N THR A 12 10.67 6.93 -13.22
CA THR A 12 11.96 7.62 -13.05
C THR A 12 12.96 7.32 -14.15
N ASN A 13 12.63 6.40 -15.06
CA ASN A 13 13.52 5.85 -16.08
C ASN A 13 14.84 5.31 -15.49
N ARG A 14 14.75 4.70 -14.30
CA ARG A 14 15.88 4.04 -13.63
C ARG A 14 15.85 2.54 -13.90
N ASN A 15 16.97 1.90 -13.66
CA ASN A 15 17.11 0.45 -13.74
C ASN A 15 17.63 -0.08 -12.39
N MET A 16 16.78 -0.02 -11.37
CA MET A 16 17.12 -0.52 -10.04
C MET A 16 17.11 -2.04 -10.02
N LEU A 17 18.03 -2.63 -9.26
CA LEU A 17 17.97 -4.04 -8.91
C LEU A 17 16.74 -4.29 -8.04
N LEU A 18 15.88 -5.21 -8.46
CA LEU A 18 14.64 -5.52 -7.75
C LEU A 18 14.74 -6.85 -7.03
N TRP A 19 14.33 -6.88 -5.79
CA TRP A 19 14.09 -8.13 -5.07
C TRP A 19 12.82 -8.79 -5.63
N ASP A 20 12.90 -10.09 -5.93
CA ASP A 20 11.78 -10.88 -6.48
C ASP A 20 10.79 -11.29 -5.39
N GLY A 21 10.30 -10.34 -4.64
CA GLY A 21 9.24 -10.50 -3.66
C GLY A 21 8.10 -9.54 -3.95
N ALA A 22 6.88 -9.91 -3.59
CA ALA A 22 5.68 -9.10 -3.78
C ALA A 22 4.77 -9.16 -2.55
N CYS A 23 3.97 -8.11 -2.37
CA CYS A 23 2.94 -8.10 -1.35
C CYS A 23 1.80 -9.03 -1.75
N HIS A 24 1.51 -10.05 -0.94
CA HIS A 24 0.47 -11.05 -1.24
C HIS A 24 -0.93 -10.44 -1.37
N VAL A 25 -1.23 -9.32 -0.71
CA VAL A 25 -2.52 -8.62 -0.87
C VAL A 25 -2.59 -7.95 -2.23
N HIS A 26 -1.57 -7.17 -2.59
CA HIS A 26 -1.57 -6.39 -3.83
C HIS A 26 -1.44 -7.25 -5.10
N GLU A 27 -0.88 -8.47 -4.98
CA GLU A 27 -0.83 -9.45 -6.07
C GLU A 27 -2.22 -10.03 -6.44
N GLN A 28 -3.20 -9.96 -5.52
CA GLN A 28 -4.53 -10.54 -5.74
C GLN A 28 -5.50 -9.64 -6.50
N PHE A 29 -5.16 -8.39 -6.74
CA PHE A 29 -6.03 -7.52 -7.52
C PHE A 29 -5.94 -7.86 -9.01
N SER A 30 -7.11 -7.99 -9.66
CA SER A 30 -7.23 -8.28 -11.09
C SER A 30 -7.77 -7.08 -11.88
N VAL A 31 -7.40 -7.04 -13.15
CA VAL A 31 -7.88 -6.05 -14.12
C VAL A 31 -9.39 -6.15 -14.29
N GLU A 32 -9.90 -7.39 -14.36
CA GLU A 32 -11.32 -7.69 -14.58
C GLU A 32 -12.19 -7.09 -13.48
N LYS A 33 -11.78 -7.26 -12.20
CA LYS A 33 -12.51 -6.71 -11.05
C LYS A 33 -12.52 -5.18 -11.05
N VAL A 34 -11.43 -4.55 -11.43
CA VAL A 34 -11.37 -3.08 -11.56
C VAL A 34 -12.30 -2.61 -12.67
N ILE A 35 -12.30 -3.28 -13.84
CA ILE A 35 -13.18 -2.94 -14.96
C ILE A 35 -14.66 -3.13 -14.60
N GLU A 36 -15.02 -4.24 -13.93
CA GLU A 36 -16.38 -4.50 -13.44
C GLU A 36 -16.87 -3.37 -12.53
N LEU A 37 -16.03 -2.94 -11.57
CA LEU A 37 -16.38 -1.84 -10.67
C LEU A 37 -16.44 -0.50 -11.40
N LYS A 38 -15.55 -0.23 -12.34
CA LYS A 38 -15.58 1.01 -13.13
C LYS A 38 -16.84 1.08 -14.01
N ALA A 39 -17.35 -0.06 -14.50
CA ALA A 39 -18.62 -0.10 -15.22
C ALA A 39 -19.82 0.20 -14.30
N GLN A 40 -19.78 -0.23 -13.04
CA GLN A 40 -20.82 0.07 -12.04
C GLN A 40 -20.74 1.51 -11.52
N TYR A 41 -19.54 2.07 -11.43
CA TYR A 41 -19.26 3.41 -10.91
C TYR A 41 -18.43 4.21 -11.93
N PRO A 42 -19.02 4.62 -13.06
CA PRO A 42 -18.27 5.23 -14.19
C PRO A 42 -17.57 6.53 -13.81
N ASP A 43 -18.13 7.26 -12.83
CA ASP A 43 -17.56 8.53 -12.34
C ASP A 43 -16.52 8.36 -11.23
N ALA A 44 -16.28 7.13 -10.75
CA ALA A 44 -15.33 6.89 -9.67
C ALA A 44 -13.89 7.06 -10.15
N ASP A 45 -13.03 7.66 -9.31
CA ASP A 45 -11.58 7.57 -9.48
C ASP A 45 -11.06 6.21 -9.01
N VAL A 46 -10.18 5.60 -9.79
CA VAL A 46 -9.51 4.34 -9.45
C VAL A 46 -8.20 4.65 -8.74
N LEU A 47 -8.12 4.29 -7.47
CA LEU A 47 -6.97 4.51 -6.59
C LEU A 47 -6.21 3.20 -6.42
N VAL A 48 -4.93 3.17 -6.80
CA VAL A 48 -4.13 1.94 -6.81
C VAL A 48 -2.83 2.14 -6.04
N HIS A 49 -2.50 1.17 -5.19
CA HIS A 49 -1.19 1.14 -4.54
C HIS A 49 -0.11 0.67 -5.54
N PRO A 50 1.10 1.27 -5.55
CA PRO A 50 2.14 0.93 -6.52
C PRO A 50 2.72 -0.50 -6.36
N GLU A 51 2.38 -1.22 -5.30
CA GLU A 51 2.69 -2.64 -5.14
C GLU A 51 1.74 -3.57 -5.90
N CYS A 52 0.67 -3.04 -6.49
CA CYS A 52 -0.19 -3.81 -7.39
C CYS A 52 0.54 -4.15 -8.69
N LYS A 53 0.10 -5.23 -9.34
CA LYS A 53 0.60 -5.60 -10.68
C LYS A 53 0.52 -4.40 -11.62
N GLY A 54 1.54 -4.21 -12.45
CA GLY A 54 1.62 -3.08 -13.38
C GLY A 54 0.41 -2.95 -14.32
N VAL A 55 -0.24 -4.06 -14.64
CA VAL A 55 -1.47 -4.06 -15.47
C VAL A 55 -2.66 -3.44 -14.72
N VAL A 56 -2.75 -3.62 -13.40
CA VAL A 56 -3.77 -2.97 -12.56
C VAL A 56 -3.44 -1.48 -12.37
N ALA A 57 -2.17 -1.16 -12.13
CA ALA A 57 -1.71 0.23 -11.99
C ALA A 57 -1.99 1.09 -13.24
N LYS A 58 -2.01 0.49 -14.43
CA LYS A 58 -2.35 1.18 -15.70
C LYS A 58 -3.82 1.61 -15.80
N LEU A 59 -4.72 1.05 -14.99
CA LEU A 59 -6.14 1.42 -14.95
C LEU A 59 -6.42 2.55 -13.95
N ALA A 60 -5.40 2.97 -13.18
CA ALA A 60 -5.56 3.92 -12.11
C ALA A 60 -5.67 5.37 -12.60
N ASP A 61 -6.59 6.12 -12.00
CA ASP A 61 -6.59 7.58 -12.08
C ASP A 61 -5.52 8.15 -11.14
N LYS A 62 -5.20 7.42 -10.05
CA LYS A 62 -4.11 7.77 -9.12
C LYS A 62 -3.36 6.53 -8.64
N VAL A 63 -2.04 6.52 -8.83
CA VAL A 63 -1.13 5.57 -8.18
C VAL A 63 -0.34 6.32 -7.12
N ALA A 64 -0.39 5.87 -5.87
CA ALA A 64 0.33 6.48 -4.75
C ALA A 64 0.40 5.54 -3.53
N SER A 65 1.20 5.91 -2.53
CA SER A 65 1.16 5.30 -1.20
C SER A 65 -0.23 5.49 -0.56
N THR A 66 -0.56 4.71 0.47
CA THR A 66 -1.83 4.84 1.21
C THR A 66 -2.11 6.27 1.67
N ALA A 67 -1.09 6.97 2.19
CA ALA A 67 -1.20 8.39 2.55
C ALA A 67 -1.47 9.28 1.32
N GLY A 68 -0.82 9.00 0.19
CA GLY A 68 -1.04 9.73 -1.07
C GLY A 68 -2.43 9.49 -1.66
N LEU A 69 -2.96 8.27 -1.55
CA LEU A 69 -4.33 7.94 -1.97
C LEU A 69 -5.37 8.66 -1.10
N LEU A 70 -5.17 8.67 0.23
CA LEU A 70 -6.03 9.43 1.15
C LEU A 70 -6.01 10.92 0.83
N LYS A 71 -4.82 11.51 0.63
CA LYS A 71 -4.66 12.92 0.27
C LYS A 71 -5.36 13.25 -1.06
N HIS A 72 -5.28 12.35 -2.05
CA HIS A 72 -6.00 12.50 -3.31
C HIS A 72 -7.51 12.51 -3.07
N ALA A 73 -8.02 11.55 -2.30
CA ALA A 73 -9.45 11.49 -1.99
C ALA A 73 -9.96 12.74 -1.27
N ILE A 74 -9.20 13.29 -0.31
CA ILE A 74 -9.56 14.53 0.40
C ILE A 74 -9.67 15.71 -0.57
N ASN A 75 -8.74 15.85 -1.49
CA ASN A 75 -8.65 17.00 -2.40
C ASN A 75 -9.49 16.86 -3.68
N SER A 76 -9.97 15.66 -3.99
CA SER A 76 -10.77 15.40 -5.19
C SER A 76 -12.21 15.87 -5.02
N SER A 77 -12.81 16.40 -6.08
CA SER A 77 -14.24 16.71 -6.14
C SER A 77 -15.13 15.48 -6.39
N LYS A 78 -14.53 14.33 -6.66
CA LYS A 78 -15.26 13.07 -6.88
C LYS A 78 -15.91 12.56 -5.60
N GLN A 79 -17.01 11.84 -5.75
CA GLN A 79 -17.75 11.23 -4.64
C GLN A 79 -17.47 9.73 -4.48
N ASN A 80 -17.11 9.06 -5.57
CA ASN A 80 -16.87 7.63 -5.59
C ASN A 80 -15.39 7.33 -5.88
N PHE A 81 -14.83 6.38 -5.13
CA PHE A 81 -13.44 5.93 -5.27
C PHE A 81 -13.38 4.40 -5.24
N ILE A 82 -12.83 3.80 -6.28
CA ILE A 82 -12.52 2.38 -6.35
C ILE A 82 -11.10 2.21 -5.81
N VAL A 83 -10.92 1.43 -4.74
CA VAL A 83 -9.66 1.39 -3.98
C VAL A 83 -9.02 0.01 -4.07
N ALA A 84 -7.87 -0.08 -4.75
CA ALA A 84 -7.05 -1.28 -4.88
C ALA A 84 -5.81 -1.18 -3.97
N THR A 85 -6.02 -1.41 -2.68
CA THR A 85 -4.99 -1.56 -1.65
C THR A 85 -5.55 -2.32 -0.45
N GLU A 86 -4.71 -2.57 0.57
CA GLU A 86 -5.13 -3.21 1.82
C GLU A 86 -6.29 -2.43 2.46
N SER A 87 -7.33 -3.16 2.87
CA SER A 87 -8.63 -2.57 3.23
C SER A 87 -8.63 -1.73 4.52
N GLY A 88 -7.61 -1.86 5.36
CA GLY A 88 -7.50 -1.07 6.60
C GLY A 88 -7.49 0.44 6.36
N ILE A 89 -6.98 0.91 5.23
CA ILE A 89 -6.98 2.34 4.88
C ILE A 89 -8.39 2.91 4.71
N LEU A 90 -9.38 2.06 4.38
CA LEU A 90 -10.76 2.51 4.18
C LEU A 90 -11.38 3.09 5.46
N HIS A 91 -10.91 2.63 6.63
CA HIS A 91 -11.33 3.22 7.91
C HIS A 91 -10.92 4.69 8.00
N GLU A 92 -9.65 5.00 7.71
CA GLU A 92 -9.16 6.38 7.72
C GLU A 92 -9.78 7.22 6.60
N MET A 93 -9.98 6.65 5.41
CA MET A 93 -10.64 7.34 4.31
C MET A 93 -12.07 7.75 4.68
N ARG A 94 -12.87 6.84 5.26
CA ARG A 94 -14.23 7.13 5.70
C ARG A 94 -14.29 8.11 6.87
N LYS A 95 -13.32 8.07 7.76
CA LYS A 95 -13.21 9.01 8.87
C LYS A 95 -12.90 10.43 8.41
N GLN A 96 -12.01 10.59 7.42
CA GLN A 96 -11.59 11.89 6.89
C GLN A 96 -12.57 12.47 5.87
N CYS A 97 -13.29 11.60 5.15
CA CYS A 97 -14.23 11.97 4.10
C CYS A 97 -15.54 11.16 4.26
N PRO A 98 -16.34 11.44 5.31
CA PRO A 98 -17.56 10.64 5.61
C PRO A 98 -18.64 10.76 4.54
N GLU A 99 -18.59 11.81 3.72
CA GLU A 99 -19.53 12.05 2.62
C GLU A 99 -19.18 11.29 1.34
N LYS A 100 -17.97 10.67 1.26
CA LYS A 100 -17.47 9.99 0.07
C LYS A 100 -17.65 8.47 0.17
N ASN A 101 -17.79 7.84 -0.97
CA ASN A 101 -17.97 6.40 -1.08
C ASN A 101 -16.66 5.73 -1.50
N PHE A 102 -16.16 4.83 -0.68
CA PHE A 102 -14.93 4.07 -0.92
C PHE A 102 -15.27 2.60 -1.14
N ILE A 103 -15.03 2.12 -2.35
CA ILE A 103 -15.39 0.80 -2.87
C ILE A 103 -14.10 -0.03 -2.97
N PRO A 104 -13.89 -1.02 -2.10
CA PRO A 104 -12.72 -1.87 -2.20
C PRO A 104 -12.79 -2.75 -3.44
N VAL A 105 -11.67 -2.89 -4.17
CA VAL A 105 -11.56 -3.91 -5.21
C VAL A 105 -11.50 -5.28 -4.52
N PRO A 106 -12.39 -6.24 -4.84
CA PRO A 106 -12.32 -7.56 -4.24
C PRO A 106 -11.09 -8.32 -4.74
N PRO A 107 -10.57 -9.30 -3.97
CA PRO A 107 -9.52 -10.18 -4.45
C PRO A 107 -10.01 -11.05 -5.61
N GLU A 108 -9.09 -11.57 -6.39
CA GLU A 108 -9.38 -12.47 -7.52
C GLU A 108 -10.10 -13.75 -7.05
N ASP A 109 -9.66 -14.29 -5.92
CA ASP A 109 -10.31 -15.42 -5.26
C ASP A 109 -11.37 -14.90 -4.26
N SER A 110 -12.65 -15.09 -4.61
CA SER A 110 -13.79 -14.63 -3.83
C SER A 110 -14.10 -15.46 -2.58
N THR A 111 -13.31 -16.47 -2.25
CA THR A 111 -13.48 -17.27 -1.02
C THR A 111 -13.16 -16.47 0.24
N CYS A 112 -12.39 -15.39 0.09
CA CYS A 112 -12.14 -14.39 1.13
C CYS A 112 -12.50 -13.01 0.58
N SER A 113 -13.54 -12.39 1.09
CA SER A 113 -13.96 -11.03 0.70
C SER A 113 -13.05 -9.93 1.27
N CYS A 114 -11.93 -10.29 1.89
CA CYS A 114 -11.09 -9.37 2.62
C CYS A 114 -9.75 -9.15 1.89
N ASN A 115 -9.54 -7.93 1.43
CA ASN A 115 -8.22 -7.44 1.06
C ASN A 115 -7.41 -7.08 2.31
N GLU A 116 -7.52 -7.90 3.35
CA GLU A 116 -6.86 -7.70 4.63
C GLU A 116 -5.54 -8.45 4.67
N CYS A 117 -4.51 -7.80 5.17
CA CYS A 117 -3.23 -8.45 5.38
C CYS A 117 -3.25 -9.30 6.66
N ASN A 118 -3.23 -10.62 6.52
CA ASN A 118 -3.19 -11.53 7.64
C ASN A 118 -1.98 -11.30 8.57
N PHE A 119 -0.85 -10.86 8.03
CA PHE A 119 0.34 -10.53 8.83
C PHE A 119 0.13 -9.26 9.65
N MET A 120 -0.48 -8.21 9.09
CA MET A 120 -0.83 -7.01 9.86
C MET A 120 -1.83 -7.32 10.97
N ARG A 121 -2.77 -8.25 10.73
CA ARG A 121 -3.77 -8.70 11.71
C ARG A 121 -3.19 -9.50 12.88
N LEU A 122 -1.94 -9.95 12.79
CA LEU A 122 -1.24 -10.54 13.94
C LEU A 122 -0.92 -9.52 15.03
N ASN A 123 -0.90 -8.22 14.71
CA ASN A 123 -0.73 -7.14 15.66
C ASN A 123 -2.07 -6.80 16.31
N THR A 124 -2.20 -7.14 17.60
CA THR A 124 -3.40 -6.85 18.40
C THR A 124 -3.11 -5.74 19.42
N MET A 125 -4.14 -5.08 19.91
CA MET A 125 -4.00 -4.07 20.97
C MET A 125 -3.37 -4.66 22.25
N GLU A 126 -3.67 -5.91 22.57
CA GLU A 126 -3.05 -6.61 23.70
C GLU A 126 -1.54 -6.80 23.49
N LYS A 127 -1.12 -7.26 22.31
CA LYS A 127 0.30 -7.40 21.97
C LYS A 127 1.02 -6.06 22.00
N LEU A 128 0.42 -5.00 21.44
CA LEU A 128 0.96 -3.65 21.48
C LEU A 128 1.14 -3.17 22.93
N TYR A 129 0.10 -3.32 23.77
CA TYR A 129 0.17 -2.96 25.18
C TYR A 129 1.28 -3.73 25.90
N ASN A 130 1.36 -5.05 25.71
CA ASN A 130 2.36 -5.90 26.34
C ASN A 130 3.78 -5.53 25.91
N THR A 131 3.98 -5.25 24.62
CA THR A 131 5.28 -4.81 24.08
C THR A 131 5.71 -3.48 24.74
N LEU A 132 4.82 -2.50 24.82
CA LEU A 132 5.14 -1.21 25.44
C LEU A 132 5.37 -1.31 26.95
N LYS A 133 4.62 -2.21 27.64
CA LYS A 133 4.71 -2.36 29.09
C LYS A 133 5.90 -3.18 29.54
N TYR A 134 6.23 -4.24 28.82
CA TYR A 134 7.23 -5.22 29.19
C TYR A 134 8.48 -5.19 28.32
N GLU A 135 8.52 -4.34 27.29
CA GLU A 135 9.60 -4.24 26.29
C GLU A 135 9.95 -5.60 25.68
N TRP A 136 8.91 -6.43 25.40
CA TRP A 136 9.05 -7.79 24.91
C TRP A 136 8.03 -8.09 23.78
N PRO A 137 8.39 -8.92 22.78
CA PRO A 137 9.69 -9.59 22.59
C PRO A 137 10.77 -8.63 22.04
N GLU A 138 12.00 -8.80 22.51
CA GLU A 138 13.15 -8.16 21.87
C GLU A 138 13.51 -8.88 20.58
N VAL A 139 13.75 -8.11 19.52
CA VAL A 139 14.24 -8.63 18.23
C VAL A 139 15.70 -8.24 18.07
N THR A 140 16.57 -9.23 17.98
CA THR A 140 17.99 -9.04 17.79
C THR A 140 18.40 -9.42 16.36
N VAL A 141 19.39 -8.73 15.84
CA VAL A 141 20.01 -9.02 14.55
C VAL A 141 21.50 -9.29 14.78
N ASP A 142 22.05 -10.28 14.09
CA ASP A 142 23.48 -10.54 14.14
C ASP A 142 24.29 -9.28 13.86
N ALA A 143 25.35 -9.05 14.66
CA ALA A 143 26.08 -7.78 14.64
C ALA A 143 26.77 -7.49 13.29
N GLU A 144 27.29 -8.50 12.59
CA GLU A 144 27.92 -8.30 11.28
C GLU A 144 26.86 -8.03 10.20
N ILE A 145 25.71 -8.69 10.27
CA ILE A 145 24.57 -8.41 9.39
C ILE A 145 24.04 -7.00 9.64
N ALA A 146 23.86 -6.60 10.90
CA ALA A 146 23.36 -5.27 11.28
C ALA A 146 24.29 -4.16 10.77
N LYS A 147 25.60 -4.33 10.88
CA LYS A 147 26.62 -3.40 10.41
C LYS A 147 26.53 -3.11 8.91
N GLU A 148 26.27 -4.13 8.10
CA GLU A 148 26.09 -3.95 6.67
C GLU A 148 24.68 -3.43 6.31
N ALA A 149 23.64 -3.91 6.99
CA ALA A 149 22.27 -3.54 6.75
C ALA A 149 21.95 -2.08 7.11
N VAL A 150 22.67 -1.49 8.05
CA VAL A 150 22.46 -0.09 8.46
C VAL A 150 22.92 0.92 7.38
N LYS A 151 23.89 0.57 6.54
CA LYS A 151 24.45 1.48 5.51
C LYS A 151 23.39 2.02 4.53
N PRO A 152 22.56 1.18 3.87
CA PRO A 152 21.51 1.69 2.99
C PRO A 152 20.43 2.49 3.74
N ILE A 153 20.15 2.15 5.00
CA ILE A 153 19.20 2.90 5.84
C ILE A 153 19.74 4.31 6.13
N GLN A 154 21.00 4.43 6.55
CA GLN A 154 21.66 5.72 6.76
C GLN A 154 21.65 6.57 5.48
N ARG A 155 21.98 5.94 4.34
CA ARG A 155 21.96 6.63 3.05
C ARG A 155 20.57 7.14 2.68
N MET A 156 19.53 6.36 2.95
CA MET A 156 18.13 6.78 2.75
C MET A 156 17.80 8.00 3.62
N LEU A 157 18.15 7.98 4.91
CA LEU A 157 17.89 9.10 5.83
C LEU A 157 18.63 10.38 5.40
N GLU A 158 19.90 10.28 5.01
CA GLU A 158 20.67 11.43 4.49
C GLU A 158 20.02 12.05 3.25
N ILE A 159 19.50 11.23 2.35
CA ILE A 159 18.82 11.71 1.14
C ILE A 159 17.49 12.37 1.51
N SER A 160 16.71 11.76 2.42
CA SER A 160 15.45 12.33 2.88
C SER A 160 15.64 13.69 3.54
N GLU A 161 16.64 13.82 4.42
CA GLU A 161 16.99 15.10 5.06
C GLU A 161 17.36 16.17 4.02
N LYS A 162 18.20 15.84 3.02
CA LYS A 162 18.58 16.76 1.95
C LYS A 162 17.40 17.22 1.08
N LEU A 163 16.37 16.39 0.98
CA LEU A 163 15.15 16.69 0.20
C LEU A 163 14.03 17.33 1.05
N GLY A 164 14.24 17.47 2.37
CA GLY A 164 13.24 18.01 3.29
C GLY A 164 12.02 17.10 3.46
N LEU A 165 12.23 15.77 3.41
CA LEU A 165 11.20 14.72 3.54
C LEU A 165 11.13 14.19 4.98
#